data_c5b4acd15131a155ec6fcf40df99c8c5
#
_entry.id   c5b4acd15131a155ec6fcf40df99c8c5
#
_cell.length_a   1.000
_cell.length_b   1.000
_cell.length_c   1.000
_cell.angle_alpha   90.00
_cell.angle_beta   90.00
_cell.angle_gamma   90.00
#
_symmetry.space_group_name_H-M   'P 1'
#
loop_
_entity.id
_entity.type
_entity.pdbx_description
1 polymer ?
#
loop_
_entity_poly.entity_id
_entity_poly.type
_entity_poly.pdbx_seq_one_letter_code
_entity_poly.pdbx_strand_id
1 'polypeptide(L)'
;MPDTPEKAESKAVAPEKPAPVSSPGRSQSQERPDVVAFKNVTKSFKEGGSARVAIQDINFVVEDAPNIGELVTIVGPSGCGKSTLLRIIAGLKPHFPPTKGEVHVFGKPVEEAGPDRGLVDQKYSLLPHLNVIGNVAFGLKLRGTGRSERLDRAQEWIKKVGLEGCEKKYPSELSGGMQQRVAIAATLILQPRILLMDEPFGALDPGIRLRMQELLIKLWNEQEETVFLVTHSVEEAVYLGDRVFVMAAKPGRLVEVLKVPRPAEPPEESRRKPWFISFCQALLRRLEEESPAPGVKV
;
A
#
# COMPACT_ATOMS: atom_id res chain seq x y z
N MET A 1 25.33 -52.94 -30.65
CA MET A 1 24.54 -52.58 -29.47
C MET A 1 25.13 -51.30 -28.95
N PRO A 2 24.46 -50.16 -29.10
CA PRO A 2 24.82 -48.91 -28.43
C PRO A 2 23.88 -48.67 -27.24
N ASP A 3 24.48 -48.19 -26.14
CA ASP A 3 23.89 -47.84 -24.90
C ASP A 3 22.87 -46.68 -25.01
N THR A 4 21.76 -46.86 -24.31
CA THR A 4 20.70 -45.88 -24.15
C THR A 4 21.04 -45.01 -22.97
N PRO A 5 20.99 -43.64 -23.05
CA PRO A 5 21.16 -42.82 -21.87
C PRO A 5 19.87 -42.72 -21.05
N GLU A 6 20.03 -43.03 -19.80
CA GLU A 6 19.06 -42.96 -18.70
C GLU A 6 18.51 -41.53 -18.52
N LYS A 7 17.19 -41.39 -18.58
CA LYS A 7 16.49 -40.16 -18.31
C LYS A 7 16.50 -39.87 -16.82
N ALA A 8 17.24 -38.84 -16.41
CA ALA A 8 17.13 -38.26 -15.07
C ALA A 8 15.80 -37.51 -14.94
N GLU A 9 14.84 -38.09 -14.24
CA GLU A 9 13.61 -37.40 -13.82
C GLU A 9 13.94 -36.38 -12.71
N SER A 10 13.86 -35.13 -13.07
CA SER A 10 13.89 -34.03 -12.12
C SER A 10 12.57 -34.02 -11.33
N LYS A 11 12.61 -34.55 -10.10
CA LYS A 11 11.51 -34.39 -9.14
C LYS A 11 11.37 -32.92 -8.75
N ALA A 12 10.30 -32.27 -9.20
CA ALA A 12 9.86 -30.98 -8.71
C ALA A 12 9.53 -31.11 -7.22
N VAL A 13 10.30 -30.44 -6.38
CA VAL A 13 10.04 -30.31 -4.94
C VAL A 13 8.86 -29.34 -4.80
N ALA A 14 7.71 -29.85 -4.34
CA ALA A 14 6.57 -29.04 -3.97
C ALA A 14 6.96 -28.19 -2.74
N PRO A 15 6.54 -26.91 -2.65
CA PRO A 15 6.81 -26.11 -1.47
C PRO A 15 6.05 -26.67 -0.26
N GLU A 16 6.79 -26.97 0.82
CA GLU A 16 6.22 -27.37 2.11
C GLU A 16 5.29 -26.26 2.64
N LYS A 17 4.15 -26.70 3.21
CA LYS A 17 3.24 -25.80 3.94
C LYS A 17 3.99 -25.15 5.10
N PRO A 18 4.01 -23.81 5.22
CA PRO A 18 4.63 -23.18 6.37
C PRO A 18 3.87 -23.57 7.65
N ALA A 19 4.61 -24.07 8.62
CA ALA A 19 4.14 -24.27 9.99
C ALA A 19 3.77 -22.92 10.61
N PRO A 20 2.86 -22.86 11.61
CA PRO A 20 2.53 -21.61 12.31
C PRO A 20 3.82 -21.03 12.91
N VAL A 21 4.16 -19.81 12.49
CA VAL A 21 5.37 -19.09 12.92
C VAL A 21 5.20 -18.74 14.39
N SER A 22 5.80 -19.57 15.26
CA SER A 22 6.08 -19.19 16.65
C SER A 22 7.20 -18.16 16.61
N SER A 23 6.95 -16.97 17.13
CA SER A 23 7.89 -15.87 17.23
C SER A 23 9.15 -16.31 17.98
N PRO A 24 10.37 -16.07 17.45
CA PRO A 24 11.60 -16.30 18.20
C PRO A 24 11.66 -15.37 19.40
N GLY A 25 12.12 -15.90 20.55
CA GLY A 25 12.19 -15.21 21.83
C GLY A 25 12.89 -13.85 21.74
N ARG A 26 12.19 -12.82 22.19
CA ARG A 26 12.64 -11.42 22.28
C ARG A 26 13.87 -11.29 23.20
N SER A 27 15.00 -10.86 22.66
CA SER A 27 16.09 -10.33 23.46
C SER A 27 15.69 -8.93 23.98
N GLN A 28 16.05 -8.60 25.23
CA GLN A 28 15.75 -7.32 25.88
C GLN A 28 16.58 -6.16 25.29
N SER A 29 16.27 -5.74 24.05
CA SER A 29 16.58 -4.44 23.51
C SER A 29 15.30 -3.61 23.55
N GLN A 30 15.35 -2.34 23.92
CA GLN A 30 14.20 -1.42 24.07
C GLN A 30 13.14 -1.68 23.00
N GLU A 31 12.02 -2.29 23.42
CA GLU A 31 10.94 -2.69 22.50
C GLU A 31 10.30 -1.43 21.93
N ARG A 32 10.58 -1.13 20.67
CA ARG A 32 9.82 -0.13 19.93
C ARG A 32 8.40 -0.67 19.75
N PRO A 33 7.35 0.17 19.93
CA PRO A 33 5.99 -0.29 19.71
C PRO A 33 5.77 -0.61 18.24
N ASP A 34 4.98 -1.66 17.96
CA ASP A 34 4.57 -2.01 16.60
C ASP A 34 4.02 -0.80 15.84
N VAL A 35 4.39 -0.65 14.57
CA VAL A 35 3.89 0.45 13.72
C VAL A 35 2.38 0.35 13.55
N VAL A 36 1.89 -0.85 13.17
CA VAL A 36 0.46 -1.14 13.04
C VAL A 36 0.19 -2.54 13.56
N ALA A 37 -0.81 -2.69 14.42
CA ALA A 37 -1.30 -3.99 14.87
C ALA A 37 -2.82 -4.08 14.73
N PHE A 38 -3.29 -5.15 14.07
CA PHE A 38 -4.70 -5.53 13.97
C PHE A 38 -4.93 -6.78 14.80
N LYS A 39 -5.92 -6.74 15.70
CA LYS A 39 -6.31 -7.85 16.56
C LYS A 39 -7.79 -8.18 16.38
N ASN A 40 -8.08 -9.28 15.67
CA ASN A 40 -9.43 -9.80 15.40
C ASN A 40 -10.38 -8.75 14.79
N VAL A 41 -9.86 -7.93 13.87
CA VAL A 41 -10.57 -6.78 13.34
C VAL A 41 -11.63 -7.21 12.33
N THR A 42 -12.88 -6.84 12.60
CA THR A 42 -14.03 -7.03 11.70
C THR A 42 -14.71 -5.70 11.46
N LYS A 43 -15.08 -5.41 10.21
CA LYS A 43 -15.87 -4.23 9.85
C LYS A 43 -17.08 -4.62 9.03
N SER A 44 -18.25 -4.18 9.50
CA SER A 44 -19.52 -4.31 8.80
C SER A 44 -20.14 -2.95 8.53
N PHE A 45 -20.84 -2.83 7.41
CA PHE A 45 -21.63 -1.65 7.05
C PHE A 45 -23.10 -2.03 7.01
N LYS A 46 -24.00 -1.10 7.36
CA LYS A 46 -25.44 -1.27 7.22
C LYS A 46 -25.86 -0.85 5.80
N GLU A 47 -26.37 -1.76 5.02
CA GLU A 47 -26.94 -1.50 3.69
C GLU A 47 -28.37 -2.03 3.65
N GLY A 48 -29.37 -1.15 3.44
CA GLY A 48 -30.76 -1.56 3.23
C GLY A 48 -31.39 -2.43 4.34
N GLY A 49 -30.97 -2.23 5.61
CA GLY A 49 -31.49 -3.01 6.75
C GLY A 49 -30.71 -4.30 7.05
N SER A 50 -29.79 -4.73 6.20
CA SER A 50 -28.87 -5.86 6.45
C SER A 50 -27.45 -5.38 6.77
N ALA A 51 -26.70 -6.19 7.53
CA ALA A 51 -25.28 -5.93 7.80
C ALA A 51 -24.43 -6.66 6.77
N ARG A 52 -23.67 -5.90 5.95
CA ARG A 52 -22.68 -6.46 5.04
C ARG A 52 -21.30 -6.42 5.69
N VAL A 53 -20.69 -7.59 5.86
CA VAL A 53 -19.32 -7.70 6.35
C VAL A 53 -18.35 -7.36 5.23
N ALA A 54 -17.56 -6.29 5.40
CA ALA A 54 -16.55 -5.87 4.43
C ALA A 54 -15.24 -6.60 4.65
N ILE A 55 -14.77 -6.64 5.90
CA ILE A 55 -13.58 -7.42 6.31
C ILE A 55 -13.91 -8.19 7.59
N GLN A 56 -13.33 -9.37 7.74
CA GLN A 56 -13.60 -10.27 8.86
C GLN A 56 -12.31 -10.83 9.43
N ASP A 57 -12.16 -10.75 10.75
CA ASP A 57 -11.13 -11.39 11.55
C ASP A 57 -9.71 -11.16 11.02
N ILE A 58 -9.41 -9.91 10.70
CA ILE A 58 -8.09 -9.51 10.22
C ILE A 58 -7.12 -9.44 11.39
N ASN A 59 -6.00 -10.16 11.26
CA ASN A 59 -4.92 -10.20 12.23
C ASN A 59 -3.58 -10.03 11.54
N PHE A 60 -2.81 -9.02 11.90
CA PHE A 60 -1.42 -8.85 11.49
C PHE A 60 -0.70 -7.83 12.37
N VAL A 61 0.63 -7.87 12.30
CA VAL A 61 1.53 -6.90 12.95
C VAL A 61 2.56 -6.42 11.93
N VAL A 62 2.79 -5.11 11.92
CA VAL A 62 3.92 -4.46 11.25
C VAL A 62 4.81 -3.89 12.35
N GLU A 63 5.97 -4.51 12.52
CA GLU A 63 6.94 -4.16 13.56
C GLU A 63 7.71 -2.88 13.21
N ASP A 64 8.10 -2.09 14.20
CA ASP A 64 9.00 -0.94 14.02
C ASP A 64 10.45 -1.44 14.03
N ALA A 65 10.99 -1.75 12.85
CA ALA A 65 12.40 -2.12 12.72
C ALA A 65 13.28 -0.85 12.75
N PRO A 66 14.38 -0.82 13.52
CA PRO A 66 15.24 0.36 13.59
C PRO A 66 15.87 0.65 12.23
N ASN A 67 15.74 1.90 11.79
CA ASN A 67 16.31 2.46 10.55
C ASN A 67 15.87 1.75 9.26
N ILE A 68 14.71 1.10 9.29
CA ILE A 68 14.16 0.40 8.12
C ILE A 68 12.67 0.70 8.04
N GLY A 69 12.28 1.54 7.09
CA GLY A 69 10.88 1.65 6.68
C GLY A 69 10.44 0.36 5.99
N GLU A 70 9.21 -0.05 6.16
CA GLU A 70 8.66 -1.22 5.46
C GLU A 70 7.58 -0.81 4.47
N LEU A 71 7.66 -1.33 3.23
CA LEU A 71 6.62 -1.14 2.23
C LEU A 71 5.77 -2.42 2.13
N VAL A 72 4.54 -2.33 2.63
CA VAL A 72 3.54 -3.40 2.60
C VAL A 72 2.59 -3.14 1.43
N THR A 73 2.57 -4.03 0.46
CA THR A 73 1.57 -3.98 -0.62
C THR A 73 0.39 -4.88 -0.31
N ILE A 74 -0.81 -4.46 -0.69
CA ILE A 74 -2.06 -5.18 -0.43
C ILE A 74 -2.73 -5.48 -1.76
N VAL A 75 -2.90 -6.76 -2.06
CA VAL A 75 -3.54 -7.24 -3.29
C VAL A 75 -4.75 -8.12 -2.98
N GLY A 76 -5.66 -8.23 -3.91
CA GLY A 76 -6.86 -9.05 -3.78
C GLY A 76 -7.96 -8.64 -4.75
N PRO A 77 -9.03 -9.44 -4.90
CA PRO A 77 -10.15 -9.14 -5.79
C PRO A 77 -10.82 -7.80 -5.47
N SER A 78 -11.55 -7.24 -6.44
CA SER A 78 -12.35 -6.05 -6.20
C SER A 78 -13.39 -6.30 -5.11
N GLY A 79 -13.53 -5.34 -4.19
CA GLY A 79 -14.49 -5.43 -3.09
C GLY A 79 -14.05 -6.34 -1.92
N CYS A 80 -12.83 -6.87 -1.89
CA CYS A 80 -12.31 -7.63 -0.74
C CYS A 80 -11.94 -6.79 0.50
N GLY A 81 -12.12 -5.46 0.47
CA GLY A 81 -11.93 -4.61 1.64
C GLY A 81 -10.56 -3.97 1.79
N LYS A 82 -9.69 -3.95 0.76
CA LYS A 82 -8.38 -3.31 0.79
C LYS A 82 -8.43 -1.85 1.24
N SER A 83 -9.28 -1.06 0.58
CA SER A 83 -9.49 0.36 0.95
C SER A 83 -10.11 0.52 2.34
N THR A 84 -10.95 -0.44 2.78
CA THR A 84 -11.50 -0.46 4.14
C THR A 84 -10.38 -0.60 5.17
N LEU A 85 -9.43 -1.52 4.92
CA LEU A 85 -8.27 -1.73 5.78
C LEU A 85 -7.44 -0.45 5.90
N LEU A 86 -7.10 0.20 4.77
CA LEU A 86 -6.35 1.46 4.79
C LEU A 86 -7.08 2.56 5.56
N ARG A 87 -8.39 2.73 5.33
CA ARG A 87 -9.17 3.77 6.01
C ARG A 87 -9.35 3.50 7.51
N ILE A 88 -9.32 2.24 7.94
CA ILE A 88 -9.29 1.90 9.37
C ILE A 88 -7.94 2.30 9.97
N ILE A 89 -6.80 2.02 9.33
CA ILE A 89 -5.49 2.49 9.79
C ILE A 89 -5.48 4.01 9.87
N ALA A 90 -6.05 4.69 8.87
CA ALA A 90 -6.14 6.15 8.82
C ALA A 90 -7.05 6.74 9.92
N GLY A 91 -7.89 5.96 10.57
CA GLY A 91 -8.88 6.43 11.56
C GLY A 91 -10.06 7.18 10.95
N LEU A 92 -10.41 6.91 9.67
CA LEU A 92 -11.41 7.65 8.92
C LEU A 92 -12.80 7.05 9.00
N LYS A 93 -13.80 7.84 9.40
CA LYS A 93 -15.22 7.49 9.33
C LYS A 93 -15.69 7.40 7.87
N PRO A 94 -16.64 6.51 7.53
CA PRO A 94 -17.37 5.56 8.39
C PRO A 94 -16.63 4.21 8.60
N HIS A 95 -15.42 4.05 8.05
CA HIS A 95 -14.67 2.80 8.15
C HIS A 95 -14.16 2.55 9.58
N PHE A 96 -13.72 3.60 10.25
CA PHE A 96 -13.36 3.58 11.67
C PHE A 96 -14.53 4.11 12.54
N PRO A 97 -14.76 3.55 13.76
CA PRO A 97 -14.08 2.39 14.35
C PRO A 97 -14.45 1.05 13.68
N PRO A 98 -13.65 -0.01 13.90
CA PRO A 98 -14.04 -1.36 13.52
C PRO A 98 -15.32 -1.79 14.27
N THR A 99 -16.04 -2.78 13.74
CA THR A 99 -17.23 -3.34 14.40
C THR A 99 -16.84 -4.27 15.54
N LYS A 100 -15.70 -4.97 15.40
CA LYS A 100 -15.08 -5.84 16.41
C LYS A 100 -13.58 -5.75 16.28
N GLY A 101 -12.89 -6.11 17.38
CA GLY A 101 -11.43 -6.12 17.43
C GLY A 101 -10.83 -4.75 17.70
N GLU A 102 -9.51 -4.69 17.69
CA GLU A 102 -8.74 -3.51 18.06
C GLU A 102 -7.67 -3.20 17.00
N VAL A 103 -7.41 -1.91 16.80
CA VAL A 103 -6.36 -1.40 15.90
C VAL A 103 -5.46 -0.47 16.69
N HIS A 104 -4.17 -0.74 16.64
CA HIS A 104 -3.15 0.06 17.28
C HIS A 104 -2.19 0.62 16.22
N VAL A 105 -1.76 1.85 16.44
CA VAL A 105 -0.74 2.54 15.64
C VAL A 105 0.32 3.08 16.62
N PHE A 106 1.58 2.72 16.42
CA PHE A 106 2.69 2.99 17.33
C PHE A 106 2.37 2.59 18.78
N GLY A 107 1.76 1.39 18.95
CA GLY A 107 1.38 0.85 20.24
C GLY A 107 0.18 1.52 20.92
N LYS A 108 -0.41 2.56 20.32
CA LYS A 108 -1.58 3.27 20.85
C LYS A 108 -2.84 2.88 20.10
N PRO A 109 -3.99 2.70 20.79
CA PRO A 109 -5.26 2.52 20.11
C PRO A 109 -5.53 3.67 19.14
N VAL A 110 -6.02 3.35 17.93
CA VAL A 110 -6.51 4.38 17.03
C VAL A 110 -7.82 4.92 17.61
N GLU A 111 -7.97 6.24 17.68
CA GLU A 111 -9.20 6.93 18.11
C GLU A 111 -9.81 7.70 16.97
N GLU A 112 -8.96 8.38 16.19
CA GLU A 112 -9.34 9.20 15.04
C GLU A 112 -8.20 9.33 14.04
N ALA A 113 -8.40 10.10 12.97
CA ALA A 113 -7.35 10.44 12.02
C ALA A 113 -6.28 11.30 12.70
N GLY A 114 -5.01 11.00 12.44
CA GLY A 114 -3.87 11.70 13.04
C GLY A 114 -2.89 12.25 12.01
N PRO A 115 -2.08 13.26 12.40
CA PRO A 115 -1.08 13.87 11.52
C PRO A 115 0.12 12.98 11.22
N ASP A 116 0.25 11.86 11.93
CA ASP A 116 1.25 10.81 11.78
C ASP A 116 0.98 9.89 10.58
N ARG A 117 -0.24 9.97 10.01
CA ARG A 117 -0.72 9.16 8.90
C ARG A 117 -1.13 10.01 7.71
N GLY A 118 -0.52 9.77 6.55
CA GLY A 118 -0.89 10.40 5.29
C GLY A 118 -1.71 9.42 4.44
N LEU A 119 -2.79 9.87 3.82
CA LEU A 119 -3.59 9.07 2.90
C LEU A 119 -3.60 9.70 1.51
N VAL A 120 -3.18 8.93 0.51
CA VAL A 120 -3.41 9.20 -0.91
C VAL A 120 -4.60 8.35 -1.35
N ASP A 121 -5.77 8.97 -1.50
CA ASP A 121 -7.02 8.30 -1.88
C ASP A 121 -7.09 8.12 -3.41
N GLN A 122 -7.76 7.10 -3.87
CA GLN A 122 -8.05 6.81 -5.29
C GLN A 122 -8.77 7.97 -5.99
N LYS A 123 -9.64 8.69 -5.29
CA LYS A 123 -10.35 9.88 -5.77
C LYS A 123 -9.62 11.16 -5.37
N TYR A 124 -8.51 11.43 -5.96
CA TYR A 124 -7.69 12.66 -5.90
C TYR A 124 -8.14 13.77 -4.92
N SER A 125 -8.29 13.58 -3.67
CA SER A 125 -8.83 14.50 -2.64
C SER A 125 -8.29 15.94 -2.69
N LEU A 126 -8.30 16.56 -3.90
CA LEU A 126 -7.84 17.92 -4.12
C LEU A 126 -8.93 18.94 -3.79
N LEU A 127 -8.51 20.06 -3.25
CA LEU A 127 -9.37 21.20 -2.97
C LEU A 127 -9.63 21.98 -4.28
N PRO A 128 -10.86 21.97 -4.83
CA PRO A 128 -11.13 22.50 -6.16
C PRO A 128 -10.98 24.02 -6.26
N HIS A 129 -11.06 24.72 -5.13
CA HIS A 129 -10.92 26.18 -5.03
C HIS A 129 -9.46 26.62 -4.85
N LEU A 130 -8.52 25.70 -4.73
CA LEU A 130 -7.08 25.98 -4.68
C LEU A 130 -6.41 25.52 -5.96
N ASN A 131 -5.42 26.28 -6.42
CA ASN A 131 -4.54 25.87 -7.50
C ASN A 131 -3.54 24.78 -7.02
N VAL A 132 -2.69 24.27 -7.92
CA VAL A 132 -1.73 23.20 -7.64
C VAL A 132 -0.86 23.54 -6.43
N ILE A 133 -0.18 24.71 -6.44
CA ILE A 133 0.71 25.07 -5.34
C ILE A 133 -0.06 25.28 -4.02
N GLY A 134 -1.29 25.78 -4.09
CA GLY A 134 -2.18 25.91 -2.94
C GLY A 134 -2.57 24.56 -2.35
N ASN A 135 -2.89 23.58 -3.20
CA ASN A 135 -3.20 22.21 -2.77
C ASN A 135 -1.99 21.55 -2.10
N VAL A 136 -0.81 21.63 -2.71
CA VAL A 136 0.41 21.03 -2.15
C VAL A 136 0.81 21.69 -0.83
N ALA A 137 0.71 23.02 -0.73
CA ALA A 137 1.05 23.77 0.48
C ALA A 137 0.00 23.71 1.59
N PHE A 138 -1.21 23.19 1.32
CA PHE A 138 -2.36 23.30 2.23
C PHE A 138 -2.11 22.64 3.59
N GLY A 139 -1.60 21.42 3.61
CA GLY A 139 -1.32 20.70 4.84
C GLY A 139 -0.27 21.41 5.71
N LEU A 140 0.76 21.99 5.11
CA LEU A 140 1.76 22.80 5.82
C LEU A 140 1.13 24.08 6.41
N LYS A 141 0.17 24.69 5.70
CA LYS A 141 -0.60 25.83 6.23
C LYS A 141 -1.35 25.44 7.50
N LEU A 142 -2.01 24.27 7.51
CA LEU A 142 -2.73 23.77 8.69
C LEU A 142 -1.78 23.48 9.88
N ARG A 143 -0.53 23.11 9.60
CA ARG A 143 0.53 22.93 10.62
C ARG A 143 1.16 24.25 11.09
N GLY A 144 0.69 25.41 10.59
CA GLY A 144 1.20 26.72 10.99
C GLY A 144 2.52 27.14 10.31
N THR A 145 2.99 26.41 9.29
CA THR A 145 4.21 26.78 8.54
C THR A 145 4.05 28.16 7.86
N GLY A 146 5.07 28.99 7.95
CA GLY A 146 5.11 30.33 7.37
C GLY A 146 4.85 30.33 5.85
N ARG A 147 4.31 31.46 5.33
CA ARG A 147 3.86 31.50 3.92
C ARG A 147 5.01 31.28 2.92
N SER A 148 6.16 31.90 3.14
CA SER A 148 7.31 31.75 2.24
C SER A 148 7.78 30.29 2.25
N GLU A 149 8.12 29.77 3.42
CA GLU A 149 8.64 28.40 3.58
C GLU A 149 7.71 27.33 2.95
N ARG A 150 6.40 27.39 3.24
CA ARG A 150 5.47 26.38 2.69
C ARG A 150 5.33 26.45 1.17
N LEU A 151 5.46 27.66 0.57
CA LEU A 151 5.39 27.82 -0.88
C LEU A 151 6.70 27.34 -1.54
N ASP A 152 7.85 27.62 -0.94
CA ASP A 152 9.14 27.16 -1.44
C ASP A 152 9.19 25.61 -1.42
N ARG A 153 8.80 25.01 -0.31
CA ARG A 153 8.68 23.54 -0.20
C ARG A 153 7.67 22.96 -1.19
N ALA A 154 6.54 23.61 -1.38
CA ALA A 154 5.53 23.17 -2.34
C ALA A 154 6.06 23.22 -3.79
N GLN A 155 6.84 24.24 -4.13
CA GLN A 155 7.48 24.37 -5.44
C GLN A 155 8.46 23.21 -5.70
N GLU A 156 9.27 22.85 -4.71
CA GLU A 156 10.19 21.70 -4.80
C GLU A 156 9.42 20.39 -5.03
N TRP A 157 8.33 20.16 -4.30
CA TRP A 157 7.52 18.96 -4.47
C TRP A 157 6.81 18.90 -5.83
N ILE A 158 6.31 20.05 -6.35
CA ILE A 158 5.73 20.16 -7.69
C ILE A 158 6.74 19.75 -8.75
N LYS A 159 7.99 20.19 -8.60
CA LYS A 159 9.09 19.80 -9.48
C LYS A 159 9.40 18.29 -9.36
N LYS A 160 9.50 17.75 -8.14
CA LYS A 160 9.75 16.31 -7.90
C LYS A 160 8.72 15.42 -8.60
N VAL A 161 7.44 15.80 -8.61
CA VAL A 161 6.37 15.04 -9.27
C VAL A 161 6.19 15.38 -10.75
N GLY A 162 7.07 16.20 -11.33
CA GLY A 162 7.06 16.55 -12.75
C GLY A 162 5.86 17.38 -13.18
N LEU A 163 5.46 18.36 -12.35
CA LEU A 163 4.37 19.31 -12.60
C LEU A 163 4.85 20.76 -12.67
N GLU A 164 6.13 20.97 -12.92
CA GLU A 164 6.73 22.30 -13.11
C GLU A 164 5.99 23.08 -14.20
N GLY A 165 5.68 24.35 -13.96
CA GLY A 165 4.86 25.19 -14.83
C GLY A 165 3.35 25.02 -14.67
N CYS A 166 2.89 24.14 -13.79
CA CYS A 166 1.45 23.93 -13.54
C CYS A 166 0.99 24.56 -12.21
N GLU A 167 1.82 25.32 -11.50
CA GLU A 167 1.60 25.81 -10.14
C GLU A 167 0.29 26.58 -9.97
N LYS A 168 -0.07 27.35 -11.00
CA LYS A 168 -1.24 28.21 -11.00
C LYS A 168 -2.52 27.55 -11.52
N LYS A 169 -2.43 26.35 -12.12
CA LYS A 169 -3.59 25.62 -12.63
C LYS A 169 -4.47 25.11 -11.48
N TYR A 170 -5.76 25.05 -11.72
CA TYR A 170 -6.75 24.47 -10.82
C TYR A 170 -6.99 22.99 -11.14
N PRO A 171 -7.52 22.19 -10.21
CA PRO A 171 -7.78 20.77 -10.46
C PRO A 171 -8.60 20.50 -11.71
N SER A 172 -9.57 21.33 -12.06
CA SER A 172 -10.39 21.21 -13.27
C SER A 172 -9.61 21.35 -14.59
N GLU A 173 -8.41 21.95 -14.54
CA GLU A 173 -7.53 22.16 -15.71
C GLU A 173 -6.47 21.06 -15.85
N LEU A 174 -6.51 20.03 -14.98
CA LEU A 174 -5.53 18.96 -14.91
C LEU A 174 -6.14 17.65 -15.40
N SER A 175 -5.33 16.83 -16.09
CA SER A 175 -5.68 15.43 -16.34
C SER A 175 -5.73 14.64 -15.03
N GLY A 176 -6.45 13.50 -15.00
CA GLY A 176 -6.52 12.63 -13.84
C GLY A 176 -5.14 12.24 -13.28
N GLY A 177 -4.20 11.88 -14.16
CA GLY A 177 -2.83 11.59 -13.75
C GLY A 177 -2.06 12.79 -13.19
N MET A 178 -2.36 14.02 -13.65
CA MET A 178 -1.78 15.23 -13.03
C MET A 178 -2.39 15.49 -11.66
N GLN A 179 -3.70 15.33 -11.50
CA GLN A 179 -4.38 15.47 -10.21
C GLN A 179 -3.81 14.47 -9.19
N GLN A 180 -3.57 13.24 -9.61
CA GLN A 180 -2.99 12.21 -8.76
C GLN A 180 -1.58 12.57 -8.29
N ARG A 181 -0.73 13.11 -9.18
CA ARG A 181 0.61 13.59 -8.83
C ARG A 181 0.55 14.77 -7.84
N VAL A 182 -0.42 15.66 -7.96
CA VAL A 182 -0.65 16.73 -6.98
C VAL A 182 -1.04 16.15 -5.63
N ALA A 183 -1.94 15.15 -5.59
CA ALA A 183 -2.37 14.50 -4.34
C ALA A 183 -1.19 13.78 -3.64
N ILE A 184 -0.35 13.08 -4.41
CA ILE A 184 0.88 12.46 -3.89
C ILE A 184 1.81 13.52 -3.29
N ALA A 185 2.09 14.63 -4.01
CA ALA A 185 2.93 15.70 -3.52
C ALA A 185 2.37 16.36 -2.25
N ALA A 186 1.05 16.60 -2.21
CA ALA A 186 0.37 17.20 -1.07
C ALA A 186 0.42 16.32 0.19
N THR A 187 0.49 15.01 0.03
CA THR A 187 0.61 14.07 1.15
C THR A 187 2.06 13.92 1.59
N LEU A 188 2.98 13.71 0.65
CA LEU A 188 4.40 13.45 0.96
C LEU A 188 5.13 14.69 1.53
N ILE A 189 4.72 15.91 1.17
CA ILE A 189 5.31 17.14 1.73
C ILE A 189 5.15 17.22 3.27
N LEU A 190 4.17 16.52 3.82
CA LEU A 190 3.88 16.48 5.26
C LEU A 190 4.77 15.49 6.01
N GLN A 191 5.51 14.63 5.32
CA GLN A 191 6.38 13.61 5.91
C GLN A 191 5.66 12.81 7.01
N PRO A 192 4.57 12.09 6.67
CA PRO A 192 3.87 11.26 7.64
C PRO A 192 4.72 10.04 8.01
N ARG A 193 4.62 9.55 9.25
CA ARG A 193 5.30 8.31 9.66
C ARG A 193 4.72 7.06 9.02
N ILE A 194 3.44 7.09 8.66
CA ILE A 194 2.75 6.04 7.89
C ILE A 194 2.14 6.68 6.66
N LEU A 195 2.49 6.15 5.49
CA LEU A 195 1.91 6.54 4.21
C LEU A 195 0.93 5.46 3.73
N LEU A 196 -0.31 5.84 3.55
CA LEU A 196 -1.39 4.97 3.08
C LEU A 196 -1.74 5.38 1.65
N MET A 197 -1.69 4.45 0.70
CA MET A 197 -1.91 4.72 -0.72
C MET A 197 -2.95 3.76 -1.29
N ASP A 198 -4.10 4.28 -1.72
CA ASP A 198 -5.19 3.50 -2.32
C ASP A 198 -5.15 3.64 -3.85
N GLU A 199 -4.56 2.66 -4.54
CA GLU A 199 -4.35 2.62 -6.00
C GLU A 199 -3.67 3.88 -6.57
N PRO A 200 -2.51 4.32 -6.01
CA PRO A 200 -1.94 5.64 -6.28
C PRO A 200 -1.43 5.84 -7.71
N PHE A 201 -1.31 4.77 -8.48
CA PHE A 201 -0.76 4.83 -9.84
C PHE A 201 -1.76 4.38 -10.91
N GLY A 202 -3.01 4.06 -10.52
CA GLY A 202 -4.03 3.49 -11.41
C GLY A 202 -4.37 4.37 -12.62
N ALA A 203 -4.43 5.69 -12.44
CA ALA A 203 -4.78 6.66 -13.48
C ALA A 203 -3.57 7.22 -14.25
N LEU A 204 -2.36 6.70 -14.03
CA LEU A 204 -1.15 7.18 -14.68
C LEU A 204 -0.84 6.41 -15.96
N ASP A 205 -0.34 7.12 -16.98
CA ASP A 205 0.26 6.50 -18.15
C ASP A 205 1.47 5.62 -17.77
N PRO A 206 1.77 4.53 -18.52
CA PRO A 206 2.82 3.58 -18.15
C PRO A 206 4.18 4.24 -17.86
N GLY A 207 4.64 5.18 -18.68
CA GLY A 207 5.92 5.86 -18.51
C GLY A 207 5.94 6.81 -17.29
N ILE A 208 4.81 7.44 -16.96
CA ILE A 208 4.69 8.29 -15.79
C ILE A 208 4.57 7.40 -14.54
N ARG A 209 3.84 6.31 -14.62
CA ARG A 209 3.69 5.31 -13.53
C ARG A 209 5.07 4.82 -13.06
N LEU A 210 5.92 4.39 -13.97
CA LEU A 210 7.28 3.93 -13.65
C LEU A 210 8.06 5.01 -12.90
N ARG A 211 8.11 6.24 -13.43
CA ARG A 211 8.81 7.35 -12.78
C ARG A 211 8.27 7.67 -11.39
N MET A 212 6.96 7.55 -11.19
CA MET A 212 6.36 7.78 -9.87
C MET A 212 6.65 6.65 -8.88
N GLN A 213 6.73 5.42 -9.33
CA GLN A 213 7.16 4.27 -8.54
C GLN A 213 8.63 4.42 -8.12
N GLU A 214 9.51 4.80 -9.04
CA GLU A 214 10.91 5.11 -8.74
C GLU A 214 11.06 6.26 -7.74
N LEU A 215 10.28 7.33 -7.93
CA LEU A 215 10.27 8.45 -6.99
C LEU A 215 9.83 8.01 -5.61
N LEU A 216 8.77 7.19 -5.51
CA LEU A 216 8.29 6.64 -4.23
C LEU A 216 9.39 5.83 -3.54
N ILE A 217 10.05 4.91 -4.25
CA ILE A 217 11.14 4.10 -3.71
C ILE A 217 12.31 4.99 -3.25
N LYS A 218 12.70 5.99 -4.07
CA LYS A 218 13.76 6.91 -3.71
C LYS A 218 13.45 7.66 -2.41
N LEU A 219 12.26 8.26 -2.31
CA LEU A 219 11.83 9.02 -1.15
C LEU A 219 11.70 8.12 0.08
N TRP A 220 11.18 6.92 -0.11
CA TRP A 220 11.03 5.94 0.96
C TRP A 220 12.40 5.43 1.48
N ASN A 221 13.40 5.23 0.62
CA ASN A 221 14.76 4.87 1.04
C ASN A 221 15.48 6.01 1.79
N GLU A 222 15.06 7.27 1.60
CA GLU A 222 15.60 8.43 2.32
C GLU A 222 14.95 8.62 3.71
N GLN A 223 13.82 7.92 3.98
CA GLN A 223 13.00 8.11 5.18
C GLN A 223 12.64 6.73 5.76
N GLU A 224 12.52 6.66 7.10
CA GLU A 224 12.15 5.43 7.83
C GLU A 224 10.62 5.25 7.91
N GLU A 225 9.88 5.63 6.86
CA GLU A 225 8.43 5.59 6.87
C GLU A 225 7.90 4.19 6.55
N THR A 226 6.80 3.80 7.18
CA THR A 226 6.05 2.61 6.77
C THR A 226 5.01 2.97 5.71
N VAL A 227 5.02 2.26 4.60
CA VAL A 227 4.08 2.48 3.49
C VAL A 227 3.13 1.30 3.37
N PHE A 228 1.82 1.57 3.33
CA PHE A 228 0.81 0.60 2.90
C PHE A 228 0.26 1.03 1.55
N LEU A 229 0.42 0.18 0.55
CA LEU A 229 0.01 0.46 -0.82
C LEU A 229 -0.98 -0.59 -1.31
N VAL A 230 -2.21 -0.18 -1.59
CA VAL A 230 -3.20 -1.01 -2.27
C VAL A 230 -3.00 -0.91 -3.77
N THR A 231 -2.95 -2.05 -4.43
CA THR A 231 -2.90 -2.13 -5.89
C THR A 231 -3.63 -3.36 -6.41
N HIS A 232 -4.05 -3.31 -7.66
CA HIS A 232 -4.55 -4.48 -8.40
C HIS A 232 -3.50 -5.04 -9.37
N SER A 233 -2.34 -4.40 -9.49
CA SER A 233 -1.22 -4.88 -10.31
C SER A 233 -0.28 -5.75 -9.46
N VAL A 234 -0.20 -7.02 -9.83
CA VAL A 234 0.72 -7.99 -9.19
C VAL A 234 2.17 -7.56 -9.38
N GLU A 235 2.52 -7.08 -10.58
CA GLU A 235 3.87 -6.59 -10.86
C GLU A 235 4.25 -5.41 -9.96
N GLU A 236 3.31 -4.48 -9.77
CA GLU A 236 3.51 -3.33 -8.90
C GLU A 236 3.69 -3.77 -7.45
N ALA A 237 2.87 -4.71 -6.98
CA ALA A 237 2.95 -5.23 -5.62
C ALA A 237 4.30 -5.91 -5.34
N VAL A 238 4.78 -6.73 -6.26
CA VAL A 238 6.07 -7.44 -6.13
C VAL A 238 7.25 -6.48 -6.30
N TYR A 239 7.09 -5.45 -7.16
CA TYR A 239 8.15 -4.50 -7.42
C TYR A 239 8.40 -3.54 -6.24
N LEU A 240 7.33 -3.05 -5.63
CA LEU A 240 7.40 -2.04 -4.58
C LEU A 240 7.51 -2.67 -3.17
N GLY A 241 6.83 -3.81 -2.94
CA GLY A 241 6.62 -4.34 -1.60
C GLY A 241 7.80 -5.11 -1.03
N ASP A 242 8.04 -4.97 0.27
CA ASP A 242 8.82 -5.91 1.07
C ASP A 242 7.94 -7.10 1.50
N ARG A 243 6.67 -6.81 1.78
CA ARG A 243 5.65 -7.83 2.04
C ARG A 243 4.43 -7.58 1.15
N VAL A 244 3.85 -8.68 0.66
CA VAL A 244 2.58 -8.67 -0.05
C VAL A 244 1.51 -9.31 0.83
N PHE A 245 0.50 -8.55 1.18
CA PHE A 245 -0.70 -9.02 1.87
C PHE A 245 -1.72 -9.45 0.83
N VAL A 246 -2.06 -10.75 0.83
CA VAL A 246 -3.04 -11.33 -0.08
C VAL A 246 -4.39 -11.39 0.62
N MET A 247 -5.39 -10.71 0.05
CA MET A 247 -6.75 -10.68 0.59
C MET A 247 -7.72 -11.48 -0.28
N ALA A 248 -8.55 -12.31 0.36
CA ALA A 248 -9.71 -12.95 -0.25
C ALA A 248 -10.97 -12.07 -0.14
N ALA A 249 -11.96 -12.35 -0.97
CA ALA A 249 -13.25 -11.65 -0.94
C ALA A 249 -14.38 -12.51 -0.32
N LYS A 250 -15.44 -11.82 0.16
CA LYS A 250 -16.74 -12.38 0.58
C LYS A 250 -16.70 -13.38 1.75
N PRO A 251 -16.41 -12.95 2.95
CA PRO A 251 -15.97 -11.63 3.38
C PRO A 251 -14.48 -11.41 3.13
N GLY A 252 -14.04 -10.14 3.15
CA GLY A 252 -12.63 -9.80 3.04
C GLY A 252 -11.82 -10.40 4.19
N ARG A 253 -10.79 -11.17 3.89
CA ARG A 253 -9.89 -11.81 4.86
C ARG A 253 -8.44 -11.70 4.39
N LEU A 254 -7.53 -11.58 5.31
CA LEU A 254 -6.10 -11.72 5.02
C LEU A 254 -5.78 -13.23 5.00
N VAL A 255 -5.43 -13.75 3.83
CA VAL A 255 -5.19 -15.21 3.65
C VAL A 255 -3.72 -15.57 3.69
N GLU A 256 -2.86 -14.65 3.30
CA GLU A 256 -1.43 -14.91 3.25
C GLU A 256 -0.62 -13.62 3.34
N VAL A 257 0.59 -13.71 3.89
CA VAL A 257 1.59 -12.64 3.92
C VAL A 257 2.88 -13.19 3.32
N LEU A 258 3.25 -12.67 2.15
CA LEU A 258 4.43 -13.10 1.41
C LEU A 258 5.56 -12.08 1.60
N LYS A 259 6.77 -12.55 1.92
CA LYS A 259 7.97 -11.72 1.88
C LYS A 259 8.53 -11.69 0.47
N VAL A 260 8.80 -10.50 -0.03
CA VAL A 260 9.40 -10.29 -1.34
C VAL A 260 10.89 -10.02 -1.15
N PRO A 261 11.79 -10.72 -1.86
CA PRO A 261 13.20 -10.38 -1.85
C PRO A 261 13.38 -8.97 -2.40
N ARG A 262 14.00 -8.05 -1.62
CA ARG A 262 14.31 -6.72 -2.15
C ARG A 262 15.35 -6.84 -3.24
N PRO A 263 15.06 -6.40 -4.46
CA PRO A 263 16.08 -6.35 -5.50
C PRO A 263 17.11 -5.26 -5.14
N ALA A 264 18.39 -5.61 -5.24
CA ALA A 264 19.48 -4.63 -5.15
C ALA A 264 19.60 -3.79 -6.43
N GLU A 265 18.85 -4.16 -7.49
CA GLU A 265 18.98 -3.63 -8.84
C GLU A 265 17.84 -2.66 -9.17
N PRO A 266 18.05 -1.78 -10.18
CA PRO A 266 16.99 -0.88 -10.66
C PRO A 266 15.73 -1.64 -11.13
N PRO A 267 14.57 -0.98 -11.10
CA PRO A 267 13.25 -1.55 -11.40
C PRO A 267 13.16 -2.31 -12.70
N GLU A 268 13.68 -1.73 -13.76
CA GLU A 268 13.60 -2.30 -15.10
C GLU A 268 14.37 -3.62 -15.22
N GLU A 269 15.48 -3.74 -14.48
CA GLU A 269 16.28 -4.96 -14.45
C GLU A 269 15.63 -6.05 -13.62
N SER A 270 15.08 -5.69 -12.46
CA SER A 270 14.40 -6.63 -11.56
C SER A 270 13.22 -7.34 -12.24
N ARG A 271 12.44 -6.59 -13.04
CA ARG A 271 11.28 -7.14 -13.77
C ARG A 271 11.64 -8.20 -14.82
N ARG A 272 12.88 -8.22 -15.30
CA ARG A 272 13.37 -9.20 -16.29
C ARG A 272 13.94 -10.45 -15.64
N LYS A 273 14.11 -10.46 -14.33
CA LYS A 273 14.72 -11.59 -13.62
C LYS A 273 13.75 -12.77 -13.48
N PRO A 274 14.24 -14.01 -13.63
CA PRO A 274 13.39 -15.20 -13.51
C PRO A 274 12.61 -15.28 -12.19
N TRP A 275 13.24 -14.88 -11.06
CA TRP A 275 12.59 -14.89 -9.76
C TRP A 275 11.37 -13.96 -9.71
N PHE A 276 11.47 -12.76 -10.29
CA PHE A 276 10.37 -11.79 -10.32
C PHE A 276 9.17 -12.33 -11.11
N ILE A 277 9.46 -12.88 -12.30
CA ILE A 277 8.43 -13.48 -13.16
C ILE A 277 7.75 -14.65 -12.44
N SER A 278 8.55 -15.54 -11.83
CA SER A 278 8.02 -16.70 -11.08
C SER A 278 7.19 -16.28 -9.88
N PHE A 279 7.61 -15.24 -9.15
CA PHE A 279 6.88 -14.72 -8.00
C PHE A 279 5.54 -14.09 -8.44
N CYS A 280 5.54 -13.28 -9.50
CA CYS A 280 4.32 -12.71 -10.05
C CYS A 280 3.34 -13.80 -10.52
N GLN A 281 3.83 -14.85 -11.18
CA GLN A 281 2.99 -15.98 -11.62
C GLN A 281 2.40 -16.76 -10.43
N ALA A 282 3.19 -16.98 -9.38
CA ALA A 282 2.69 -17.65 -8.17
C ALA A 282 1.62 -16.81 -7.47
N LEU A 283 1.85 -15.50 -7.35
CA LEU A 283 0.89 -14.58 -6.75
C LEU A 283 -0.40 -14.47 -7.57
N LEU A 284 -0.32 -14.45 -8.91
CA LEU A 284 -1.49 -14.47 -9.79
C LEU A 284 -2.34 -15.72 -9.58
N ARG A 285 -1.74 -16.90 -9.58
CA ARG A 285 -2.44 -18.18 -9.31
C ARG A 285 -3.15 -18.14 -7.95
N ARG A 286 -2.48 -17.60 -6.94
CA ARG A 286 -3.04 -17.47 -5.60
C ARG A 286 -4.26 -16.56 -5.58
N LEU A 287 -4.22 -15.44 -6.29
CA LEU A 287 -5.35 -14.52 -6.41
C LEU A 287 -6.53 -15.13 -7.20
N GLU A 288 -6.26 -15.96 -8.19
CA GLU A 288 -7.28 -16.69 -8.95
C GLU A 288 -8.00 -17.71 -8.05
N GLU A 289 -7.27 -18.45 -7.21
CA GLU A 289 -7.84 -19.40 -6.23
C GLU A 289 -8.77 -18.71 -5.23
N GLU A 290 -8.43 -17.48 -4.79
CA GLU A 290 -9.21 -16.70 -3.83
C GLU A 290 -10.32 -15.85 -4.49
N SER A 291 -10.36 -15.79 -5.82
CA SER A 291 -11.45 -15.13 -6.55
C SER A 291 -12.63 -16.10 -6.66
N PRO A 292 -13.85 -15.71 -6.25
CA PRO A 292 -15.02 -16.55 -6.49
C PRO A 292 -15.18 -16.72 -8.00
N ALA A 293 -15.21 -17.95 -8.48
CA ALA A 293 -15.52 -18.25 -9.88
C ALA A 293 -16.76 -17.45 -10.33
N PRO A 294 -16.79 -16.87 -11.54
CA PRO A 294 -17.95 -16.18 -12.05
C PRO A 294 -19.12 -17.18 -12.00
N GLY A 295 -20.10 -16.90 -11.12
CA GLY A 295 -21.17 -17.81 -10.81
C GLY A 295 -21.89 -18.24 -12.07
N VAL A 296 -21.83 -19.52 -12.38
CA VAL A 296 -22.88 -20.20 -13.17
C VAL A 296 -24.14 -20.00 -12.36
N LYS A 297 -25.02 -19.09 -12.81
CA LYS A 297 -26.41 -19.04 -12.34
C LYS A 297 -27.02 -20.35 -12.79
N VAL A 298 -27.32 -21.24 -11.84
CA VAL A 298 -28.24 -22.35 -11.98
C VAL A 298 -29.64 -21.80 -11.85
#